data_31e5ebe3d45b41676e53b5e0673d9681
#
_entry.id   31e5ebe3d45b41676e53b5e0673d9681
#
_cell.length_a   1.000
_cell.length_b   1.000
_cell.length_c   1.000
_cell.angle_alpha   90.00
_cell.angle_beta   90.00
_cell.angle_gamma   90.00
#
_symmetry.space_group_name_H-M   'P 1'
#
loop_
_entity.id
_entity.type
_entity.pdbx_description
1 polymer ?
#
loop_
_entity_poly.entity_id
_entity_poly.type
_entity_poly.pdbx_seq_one_letter_code
_entity_poly.pdbx_strand_id
1 'polypeptide(L)' 'VKVITENGEVFLLGNVTQSQGDSAAEIASKVTGVQKVVKVFKYLN' A
#
# COMPACT_ATOMS: atom_id res chain seq x y z
N VAL A 1 -1.96 -7.88 4.54
CA VAL A 1 -1.93 -6.43 4.24
C VAL A 1 -3.32 -5.85 4.46
N LYS A 2 -3.36 -4.80 5.24
CA LYS A 2 -4.60 -4.07 5.49
C LYS A 2 -4.61 -2.81 4.62
N VAL A 3 -5.72 -2.56 3.96
CA VAL A 3 -5.87 -1.41 3.08
C VAL A 3 -6.95 -0.49 3.63
N ILE A 4 -6.60 0.77 3.83
CA ILE A 4 -7.53 1.80 4.26
C ILE A 4 -7.52 2.90 3.21
N THR A 5 -8.70 3.24 2.70
CA THR A 5 -8.84 4.28 1.68
C THR A 5 -9.63 5.45 2.26
N GLU A 6 -9.11 6.66 2.08
CA GLU A 6 -9.76 7.85 2.60
C GLU A 6 -9.35 9.05 1.76
N ASN A 7 -10.35 9.75 1.19
CA ASN A 7 -10.14 10.99 0.42
C ASN A 7 -9.11 10.86 -0.70
N GLY A 8 -9.12 9.74 -1.42
CA GLY A 8 -8.17 9.50 -2.50
C GLY A 8 -6.79 9.06 -2.04
N GLU A 9 -6.60 8.89 -0.75
CA GLU A 9 -5.36 8.38 -0.18
C GLU A 9 -5.55 6.94 0.25
N VAL A 10 -4.58 6.10 -0.08
CA VAL A 10 -4.59 4.69 0.29
C VAL A 10 -3.46 4.42 1.28
N PHE A 11 -3.82 3.86 2.42
CA PHE A 11 -2.86 3.48 3.45
C PHE A 11 -2.72 1.96 3.44
N LEU A 12 -1.51 1.48 3.22
CA LEU A 12 -1.21 0.05 3.18
C LEU A 12 -0.44 -0.31 4.45
N LEU A 13 -1.02 -1.19 5.25
CA LEU A 13 -0.45 -1.59 6.53
C LEU A 13 -0.23 -3.09 6.57
N GLY A 14 0.80 -3.52 7.25
CA GLY A 14 1.04 -4.92 7.49
C GLY A 14 2.50 -5.29 7.59
N ASN A 15 2.73 -6.56 7.90
CA ASN A 15 4.07 -7.16 7.92
C ASN A 15 4.27 -7.87 6.60
N VAL A 16 5.25 -7.44 5.82
CA VAL A 16 5.44 -7.95 4.46
C VAL A 16 6.93 -8.06 4.15
N THR A 17 7.25 -8.90 3.17
CA THR A 17 8.57 -8.85 2.57
C THR A 17 8.65 -7.62 1.66
N GLN A 18 9.86 -7.22 1.30
CA GLN A 18 10.02 -6.05 0.45
C GLN A 18 9.33 -6.22 -0.90
N SER A 19 9.44 -7.40 -1.51
CA SER A 19 8.79 -7.65 -2.79
C SER A 19 7.27 -7.62 -2.68
N GLN A 20 6.71 -8.12 -1.58
CA GLN A 20 5.28 -8.05 -1.35
C GLN A 20 4.80 -6.62 -1.17
N GLY A 21 5.55 -5.82 -0.42
CA GLY A 21 5.22 -4.42 -0.21
C GLY A 21 5.26 -3.63 -1.51
N ASP A 22 6.27 -3.87 -2.33
CA ASP A 22 6.39 -3.20 -3.63
C ASP A 22 5.24 -3.57 -4.55
N SER A 23 4.85 -4.84 -4.58
CA SER A 23 3.73 -5.29 -5.42
C SER A 23 2.42 -4.67 -4.95
N ALA A 24 2.18 -4.63 -3.65
CA ALA A 24 0.96 -4.04 -3.10
C ALA A 24 0.87 -2.56 -3.43
N ALA A 25 1.96 -1.83 -3.29
CA ALA A 25 1.99 -0.40 -3.60
C ALA A 25 1.76 -0.15 -5.08
N GLU A 26 2.35 -0.97 -5.95
CA GLU A 26 2.18 -0.84 -7.39
C GLU A 26 0.72 -1.04 -7.78
N ILE A 27 0.08 -2.08 -7.26
CA ILE A 27 -1.32 -2.35 -7.54
C ILE A 27 -2.20 -1.20 -7.06
N ALA A 28 -1.97 -0.74 -5.84
CA ALA A 28 -2.75 0.36 -5.28
C ALA A 28 -2.63 1.64 -6.10
N SER A 29 -1.43 1.93 -6.61
CA SER A 29 -1.19 3.14 -7.39
C SER A 29 -1.91 3.15 -8.73
N LYS A 30 -2.31 1.99 -9.23
CA LYS A 30 -3.00 1.87 -10.52
C LYS A 30 -4.51 1.98 -10.41
N VAL A 31 -5.05 2.05 -9.20
CA VAL A 31 -6.50 2.15 -9.01
C VAL A 31 -6.95 3.57 -9.33
N THR A 32 -8.00 3.69 -10.15
CA THR A 32 -8.55 4.97 -10.54
C THR A 32 -9.07 5.72 -9.31
N GLY A 33 -8.70 6.99 -9.19
CA GLY A 33 -9.13 7.83 -8.08
C GLY A 33 -8.14 7.90 -6.92
N VAL A 34 -7.09 7.06 -6.97
CA VAL A 34 -6.05 7.13 -5.95
C VAL A 34 -5.10 8.28 -6.28
N GLN A 35 -4.95 9.20 -5.36
CA GLN A 35 -4.06 10.34 -5.51
C GLN A 35 -2.74 10.15 -4.80
N LYS A 36 -2.75 9.32 -3.75
CA LYS A 36 -1.57 9.10 -2.93
C LYS A 36 -1.61 7.72 -2.31
N VAL A 37 -0.48 7.04 -2.27
CA VAL A 37 -0.34 5.75 -1.60
C VAL A 37 0.69 5.91 -0.48
N VAL A 38 0.27 5.59 0.74
CA VAL A 38 1.14 5.65 1.91
C VAL A 38 1.42 4.23 2.37
N LYS A 39 2.68 3.86 2.39
CA LYS A 39 3.11 2.52 2.80
C LYS A 39 3.51 2.55 4.27
N VAL A 40 2.74 1.86 5.10
CA VAL A 40 3.03 1.72 6.53
C VAL A 40 3.33 0.25 6.79
N PHE A 41 4.34 -0.26 6.09
CA PHE A 41 4.72 -1.66 6.18
C PHE A 41 5.84 -1.85 7.20
N LYS A 42 5.77 -2.98 7.87
CA LYS A 42 6.91 -3.49 8.62
C LYS A 42 7.52 -4.62 7.80
N TYR A 43 8.75 -4.45 7.39
CA TYR A 43 9.42 -5.41 6.53
C TYR A 43 9.97 -6.57 7.35
N LEU A 44 9.77 -7.80 6.83
CA LEU A 44 10.11 -9.02 7.55
C LEU A 44 11.54 -9.50 7.35
N ASN A 45 12.28 -8.85 6.49
CA ASN A 45 13.67 -9.27 6.26
C ASN A 45 14.63 -8.10 6.14
#